data_a7cbc490f5ede148a14e753851bae85c
#
_entry.id   a7cbc490f5ede148a14e753851bae85c
#
_cell.length_a   1.000
_cell.length_b   1.000
_cell.length_c   1.000
_cell.angle_alpha   90.00
_cell.angle_beta   90.00
_cell.angle_gamma   90.00
#
_symmetry.space_group_name_H-M   'P 1'
#
loop_
_entity.id
_entity.type
_entity.pdbx_description
1 polymer ?
#
loop_
_entity_poly.entity_id
_entity_poly.type
_entity_poly.pdbx_seq_one_letter_code
_entity_poly.pdbx_strand_id
1 'polypeptide(L)'
;MSLRRPFAAVLQLLRNHQGLTQRAIAGRITQNHISQLETAKTTATVDVAQDLASALNVEATTFFAMMIAAEQQRSPREILMSAIAELEGLGFADEVLPDAPRQLEAPRVVASREKWRAIQALKAKGYSQSDIARELGYAKGTVWRLWNDEPGE
;
A
#
# COMPACT_ATOMS: atom_id res chain seq x y z
N MET A 1 -2.52 14.70 -13.98
CA MET A 1 -3.50 13.90 -14.73
C MET A 1 -4.72 13.68 -13.86
N SER A 2 -5.94 13.75 -14.41
CA SER A 2 -7.19 13.56 -13.63
C SER A 2 -7.94 12.35 -14.16
N LEU A 3 -8.12 11.34 -13.31
CA LEU A 3 -8.85 10.12 -13.65
C LEU A 3 -10.39 10.28 -13.60
N ARG A 4 -10.91 11.48 -13.32
CA ARG A 4 -12.36 11.71 -13.21
C ARG A 4 -13.13 11.37 -14.49
N ARG A 5 -12.63 11.83 -15.64
CA ARG A 5 -13.29 11.58 -16.95
C ARG A 5 -13.22 10.11 -17.36
N PRO A 6 -12.03 9.43 -17.31
CA PRO A 6 -11.95 8.00 -17.56
C PRO A 6 -12.84 7.18 -16.63
N PHE A 7 -12.88 7.51 -15.33
CA PHE A 7 -13.76 6.87 -14.36
C PHE A 7 -15.23 7.00 -14.76
N ALA A 8 -15.70 8.23 -15.05
CA ALA A 8 -17.07 8.50 -15.46
C ALA A 8 -17.45 7.73 -16.74
N ALA A 9 -16.56 7.72 -17.74
CA ALA A 9 -16.77 7.02 -19.00
C ALA A 9 -16.91 5.51 -18.82
N VAL A 10 -16.03 4.88 -18.01
CA VAL A 10 -16.06 3.44 -17.75
C VAL A 10 -17.29 3.06 -16.92
N LEU A 11 -17.64 3.86 -15.91
CA LEU A 11 -18.85 3.64 -15.11
C LEU A 11 -20.12 3.65 -15.98
N GLN A 12 -20.27 4.67 -16.83
CA GLN A 12 -21.38 4.75 -17.78
C GLN A 12 -21.39 3.60 -18.78
N LEU A 13 -20.20 3.27 -19.33
CA LEU A 13 -20.05 2.20 -20.31
C LEU A 13 -20.52 0.84 -19.74
N LEU A 14 -20.03 0.46 -18.57
CA LEU A 14 -20.36 -0.81 -17.93
C LEU A 14 -21.84 -0.85 -17.53
N ARG A 15 -22.35 0.21 -16.91
CA ARG A 15 -23.74 0.30 -16.52
C ARG A 15 -24.68 0.19 -17.74
N ASN A 16 -24.40 0.92 -18.81
CA ASN A 16 -25.20 0.87 -20.03
C ASN A 16 -25.11 -0.48 -20.75
N HIS A 17 -23.92 -1.08 -20.77
CA HIS A 17 -23.71 -2.41 -21.35
C HIS A 17 -24.59 -3.48 -20.68
N GLN A 18 -24.79 -3.35 -19.35
CA GLN A 18 -25.63 -4.24 -18.57
C GLN A 18 -27.11 -3.83 -18.52
N GLY A 19 -27.48 -2.74 -19.16
CA GLY A 19 -28.86 -2.21 -19.16
C GLY A 19 -29.33 -1.70 -17.79
N LEU A 20 -28.41 -1.36 -16.89
CA LEU A 20 -28.72 -0.94 -15.52
C LEU A 20 -28.98 0.59 -15.44
N THR A 21 -29.89 0.97 -14.56
CA THR A 21 -30.10 2.38 -14.20
C THR A 21 -29.13 2.80 -13.09
N GLN A 22 -28.89 4.12 -12.93
CA GLN A 22 -28.12 4.63 -11.79
C GLN A 22 -28.70 4.17 -10.44
N ARG A 23 -30.03 4.06 -10.36
CA ARG A 23 -30.72 3.60 -9.15
C ARG A 23 -30.47 2.11 -8.88
N ALA A 24 -30.33 1.30 -9.93
CA ALA A 24 -30.08 -0.14 -9.79
C ALA A 24 -28.71 -0.45 -9.19
N ILE A 25 -27.72 0.40 -9.45
CA ILE A 25 -26.35 0.28 -8.88
C ILE A 25 -26.18 1.09 -7.59
N ALA A 26 -27.22 1.78 -7.14
CA ALA A 26 -27.23 2.52 -5.88
C ALA A 26 -27.44 1.55 -4.72
N GLY A 27 -26.36 1.12 -4.10
CA GLY A 27 -26.35 0.29 -2.87
C GLY A 27 -26.01 1.15 -1.65
N ARG A 28 -24.75 1.10 -1.26
CA ARG A 28 -24.20 1.99 -0.21
C ARG A 28 -23.98 3.42 -0.69
N ILE A 29 -24.00 3.65 -2.00
CA ILE A 29 -23.74 4.93 -2.66
C ILE A 29 -25.08 5.50 -3.10
N THR A 30 -25.33 6.78 -2.83
CA THR A 30 -26.57 7.44 -3.24
C THR A 30 -26.62 7.64 -4.75
N GLN A 31 -27.83 7.59 -5.35
CA GLN A 31 -28.03 7.86 -6.78
C GLN A 31 -27.46 9.23 -7.19
N ASN A 32 -27.60 10.25 -6.34
CA ASN A 32 -27.06 11.58 -6.61
C ASN A 32 -25.54 11.56 -6.72
N HIS A 33 -24.85 10.82 -5.85
CA HIS A 33 -23.40 10.68 -5.92
C HIS A 33 -22.95 9.94 -7.17
N ILE A 34 -23.67 8.88 -7.58
CA ILE A 34 -23.43 8.16 -8.83
C ILE A 34 -23.58 9.11 -10.03
N SER A 35 -24.63 9.93 -10.05
CA SER A 35 -24.84 10.94 -11.10
C SER A 35 -23.70 11.96 -11.17
N GLN A 36 -23.16 12.39 -10.02
CA GLN A 36 -22.01 13.29 -9.97
C GLN A 36 -20.71 12.61 -10.46
N LEU A 37 -20.52 11.32 -10.14
CA LEU A 37 -19.40 10.53 -10.64
C LEU A 37 -19.46 10.34 -12.15
N GLU A 38 -20.63 9.97 -12.69
CA GLU A 38 -20.84 9.80 -14.15
C GLU A 38 -20.72 11.09 -14.95
N THR A 39 -20.95 12.25 -14.32
CA THR A 39 -20.75 13.57 -14.95
C THR A 39 -19.36 14.16 -14.66
N ALA A 40 -18.45 13.37 -14.06
CA ALA A 40 -17.10 13.79 -13.68
C ALA A 40 -17.05 15.05 -12.78
N LYS A 41 -18.12 15.33 -12.03
CA LYS A 41 -18.19 16.47 -11.10
C LYS A 41 -17.46 16.20 -9.79
N THR A 42 -17.35 14.93 -9.39
CA THR A 42 -16.66 14.51 -8.18
C THR A 42 -15.67 13.37 -8.48
N THR A 43 -14.88 12.99 -7.48
CA THR A 43 -13.89 11.91 -7.56
C THR A 43 -14.33 10.77 -6.65
N ALA A 44 -14.23 9.53 -7.11
CA ALA A 44 -14.44 8.36 -6.28
C ALA A 44 -13.19 8.08 -5.42
N THR A 45 -13.41 7.60 -4.19
CA THR A 45 -12.37 6.91 -3.42
C THR A 45 -12.18 5.49 -3.96
N VAL A 46 -11.11 4.81 -3.54
CA VAL A 46 -10.87 3.40 -3.90
C VAL A 46 -12.04 2.52 -3.43
N ASP A 47 -12.51 2.74 -2.21
CA ASP A 47 -13.64 1.98 -1.63
C ASP A 47 -14.93 2.17 -2.45
N VAL A 48 -15.24 3.42 -2.83
CA VAL A 48 -16.40 3.72 -3.70
C VAL A 48 -16.26 3.04 -5.06
N ALA A 49 -15.06 3.01 -5.64
CA ALA A 49 -14.81 2.34 -6.91
C ALA A 49 -15.01 0.83 -6.80
N GLN A 50 -14.57 0.21 -5.69
CA GLN A 50 -14.75 -1.20 -5.40
C GLN A 50 -16.24 -1.56 -5.19
N ASP A 51 -16.99 -0.74 -4.45
CA ASP A 51 -18.43 -0.91 -4.26
C ASP A 51 -19.19 -0.84 -5.60
N LEU A 52 -18.82 0.11 -6.47
CA LEU A 52 -19.41 0.25 -7.80
C LEU A 52 -19.05 -0.91 -8.74
N ALA A 53 -17.80 -1.37 -8.74
CA ALA A 53 -17.38 -2.54 -9.50
C ALA A 53 -18.20 -3.77 -9.08
N SER A 54 -18.38 -3.98 -7.77
CA SER A 54 -19.19 -5.07 -7.21
C SER A 54 -20.68 -4.93 -7.63
N ALA A 55 -21.24 -3.73 -7.57
CA ALA A 55 -22.62 -3.46 -8.02
C ALA A 55 -22.82 -3.68 -9.52
N LEU A 56 -21.75 -3.54 -10.31
CA LEU A 56 -21.72 -3.84 -11.75
C LEU A 56 -21.29 -5.29 -12.04
N ASN A 57 -21.15 -6.14 -11.03
CA ASN A 57 -20.74 -7.53 -11.15
C ASN A 57 -19.44 -7.71 -11.96
N VAL A 58 -18.45 -6.83 -11.71
CA VAL A 58 -17.10 -6.92 -12.25
C VAL A 58 -16.08 -6.84 -11.12
N GLU A 59 -14.92 -7.45 -11.32
CA GLU A 59 -13.81 -7.31 -10.38
C GLU A 59 -13.28 -5.86 -10.38
N ALA A 60 -12.88 -5.39 -9.20
CA ALA A 60 -12.29 -4.05 -9.06
C ALA A 60 -11.06 -3.87 -9.96
N THR A 61 -10.22 -4.90 -10.09
CA THR A 61 -9.07 -4.93 -10.99
C THR A 61 -9.47 -4.68 -12.44
N THR A 62 -10.57 -5.31 -12.91
CA THR A 62 -11.12 -5.10 -14.25
C THR A 62 -11.57 -3.66 -14.44
N PHE A 63 -12.29 -3.11 -13.45
CA PHE A 63 -12.76 -1.73 -13.49
C PHE A 63 -11.57 -0.74 -13.58
N PHE A 64 -10.54 -0.92 -12.74
CA PHE A 64 -9.34 -0.08 -12.76
C PHE A 64 -8.55 -0.22 -14.06
N ALA A 65 -8.40 -1.44 -14.59
CA ALA A 65 -7.73 -1.66 -15.87
C ALA A 65 -8.43 -0.92 -17.01
N MET A 66 -9.76 -0.97 -17.07
CA MET A 66 -10.55 -0.23 -18.06
C MET A 66 -10.41 1.29 -17.91
N MET A 67 -10.38 1.79 -16.68
CA MET A 67 -10.22 3.22 -16.40
C MET A 67 -8.82 3.72 -16.84
N ILE A 68 -7.76 2.97 -16.55
CA ILE A 68 -6.39 3.30 -16.96
C ILE A 68 -6.27 3.19 -18.49
N ALA A 69 -6.89 2.17 -19.09
CA ALA A 69 -6.93 1.99 -20.54
C ALA A 69 -7.59 3.19 -21.25
N ALA A 70 -8.70 3.67 -20.72
CA ALA A 70 -9.38 4.86 -21.23
C ALA A 70 -8.54 6.13 -21.08
N GLU A 71 -7.82 6.27 -19.98
CA GLU A 71 -6.90 7.41 -19.75
C GLU A 71 -5.71 7.39 -20.72
N GLN A 72 -5.10 6.22 -20.91
CA GLN A 72 -3.91 6.07 -21.74
C GLN A 72 -4.21 5.81 -23.21
N GLN A 73 -5.48 5.71 -23.60
CA GLN A 73 -5.91 5.36 -24.97
C GLN A 73 -5.30 4.05 -25.47
N ARG A 74 -5.23 3.06 -24.57
CA ARG A 74 -4.74 1.69 -24.81
C ARG A 74 -5.88 0.70 -24.54
N SER A 75 -5.71 -0.55 -24.97
CA SER A 75 -6.66 -1.60 -24.61
C SER A 75 -6.48 -2.06 -23.16
N PRO A 76 -7.55 -2.48 -22.46
CA PRO A 76 -7.43 -3.08 -21.12
C PRO A 76 -6.49 -4.28 -21.09
N ARG A 77 -6.43 -5.07 -22.18
CA ARG A 77 -5.49 -6.20 -22.33
C ARG A 77 -4.05 -5.73 -22.23
N GLU A 78 -3.68 -4.67 -22.94
CA GLU A 78 -2.30 -4.14 -22.92
C GLU A 78 -1.94 -3.59 -21.54
N ILE A 79 -2.89 -2.96 -20.83
CA ILE A 79 -2.68 -2.48 -19.46
C ILE A 79 -2.41 -3.65 -18.52
N LEU A 80 -3.24 -4.69 -18.57
CA LEU A 80 -3.07 -5.87 -17.71
C LEU A 80 -1.77 -6.63 -18.00
N MET A 81 -1.42 -6.80 -19.28
CA MET A 81 -0.16 -7.45 -19.65
C MET A 81 1.06 -6.65 -19.19
N SER A 82 1.02 -5.32 -19.30
CA SER A 82 2.06 -4.44 -18.78
C SER A 82 2.20 -4.55 -17.25
N ALA A 83 1.06 -4.56 -16.54
CA ALA A 83 1.07 -4.70 -15.09
C ALA A 83 1.62 -6.05 -14.62
N ILE A 84 1.29 -7.15 -15.34
CA ILE A 84 1.85 -8.48 -15.05
C ILE A 84 3.37 -8.46 -15.23
N ALA A 85 3.87 -7.93 -16.35
CA ALA A 85 5.31 -7.85 -16.61
C ALA A 85 6.06 -7.01 -15.55
N GLU A 86 5.43 -5.93 -15.05
CA GLU A 86 5.98 -5.13 -13.96
C GLU A 86 6.03 -5.92 -12.64
N LEU A 87 4.95 -6.66 -12.30
CA LEU A 87 4.91 -7.50 -11.10
C LEU A 87 5.94 -8.64 -11.15
N GLU A 88 6.13 -9.25 -12.32
CA GLU A 88 7.18 -10.25 -12.56
C GLU A 88 8.57 -9.63 -12.34
N GLY A 89 8.81 -8.46 -12.91
CA GLY A 89 10.08 -7.72 -12.74
C GLY A 89 10.37 -7.31 -11.29
N LEU A 90 9.34 -7.06 -10.49
CA LEU A 90 9.43 -6.77 -9.07
C LEU A 90 9.50 -8.04 -8.19
N GLY A 91 9.22 -9.21 -8.76
CA GLY A 91 9.19 -10.49 -8.02
C GLY A 91 7.94 -10.69 -7.17
N PHE A 92 6.85 -9.95 -7.42
CA PHE A 92 5.60 -10.03 -6.65
C PHE A 92 4.44 -10.69 -7.39
N ALA A 93 4.66 -11.19 -8.62
CA ALA A 93 3.58 -11.72 -9.45
C ALA A 93 2.84 -12.91 -8.82
N ASP A 94 3.57 -13.77 -8.09
CA ASP A 94 3.05 -14.98 -7.46
C ASP A 94 3.05 -14.89 -5.92
N GLU A 95 3.37 -13.70 -5.37
CA GLU A 95 3.46 -13.49 -3.93
C GLU A 95 2.11 -13.12 -3.31
N VAL A 96 1.77 -13.73 -2.18
CA VAL A 96 0.65 -13.27 -1.35
C VAL A 96 1.11 -12.09 -0.50
N LEU A 97 0.59 -10.91 -0.82
CA LEU A 97 0.98 -9.70 -0.13
C LEU A 97 0.30 -9.58 1.25
N PRO A 98 0.95 -8.93 2.23
CA PRO A 98 0.35 -8.68 3.53
C PRO A 98 -0.83 -7.71 3.41
N ASP A 99 -1.89 -7.97 4.16
CA ASP A 99 -3.12 -7.17 4.25
C ASP A 99 -2.99 -5.93 5.14
N ALA A 100 -1.93 -5.85 5.95
CA ALA A 100 -1.66 -4.75 6.85
C ALA A 100 -0.21 -4.24 6.70
N PRO A 101 0.01 -2.93 6.95
CA PRO A 101 1.36 -2.40 6.97
C PRO A 101 2.17 -3.10 8.06
N ARG A 102 3.35 -3.63 7.71
CA ARG A 102 4.31 -4.05 8.73
C ARG A 102 4.77 -2.78 9.44
N GLN A 103 4.68 -2.79 10.76
CA GLN A 103 5.40 -1.80 11.56
C GLN A 103 6.90 -2.09 11.37
N LEU A 104 7.49 -1.43 10.38
CA LEU A 104 8.93 -1.41 10.23
C LEU A 104 9.44 -0.59 11.42
N GLU A 105 10.13 -1.25 12.35
CA GLU A 105 10.85 -0.52 13.38
C GLU A 105 11.73 0.54 12.71
N ALA A 106 11.66 1.77 13.22
CA ALA A 106 12.48 2.84 12.66
C ALA A 106 13.95 2.38 12.60
N PRO A 107 14.70 2.64 11.52
CA PRO A 107 16.11 2.20 11.38
C PRO A 107 16.96 2.55 12.60
N ARG A 108 16.63 3.65 13.29
CA ARG A 108 17.26 4.09 14.53
C ARG A 108 17.00 3.13 15.69
N VAL A 109 15.82 2.54 15.80
CA VAL A 109 15.45 1.57 16.84
C VAL A 109 16.17 0.26 16.60
N VAL A 110 16.17 -0.23 15.36
CA VAL A 110 16.91 -1.44 14.95
C VAL A 110 18.39 -1.32 15.28
N ALA A 111 19.02 -0.21 14.84
CA ALA A 111 20.43 0.06 15.12
C ALA A 111 20.74 0.19 16.63
N SER A 112 19.80 0.73 17.43
CA SER A 112 19.96 0.83 18.88
C SER A 112 19.87 -0.55 19.54
N ARG A 113 18.96 -1.42 19.07
CA ARG A 113 18.82 -2.79 19.58
C ARG A 113 20.02 -3.67 19.21
N GLU A 114 20.58 -3.50 18.01
CA GLU A 114 21.81 -4.19 17.63
C GLU A 114 23.00 -3.80 18.53
N LYS A 115 23.17 -2.51 18.80
CA LYS A 115 24.18 -2.01 19.75
C LYS A 115 23.97 -2.57 21.13
N TRP A 116 22.75 -2.60 21.62
CA TRP A 116 22.41 -3.18 22.91
C TRP A 116 22.78 -4.66 22.98
N ARG A 117 22.41 -5.46 21.96
CA ARG A 117 22.76 -6.89 21.88
C ARG A 117 24.29 -7.12 21.93
N ALA A 118 25.04 -6.32 21.18
CA ALA A 118 26.50 -6.40 21.18
C ALA A 118 27.09 -6.09 22.56
N ILE A 119 26.57 -5.08 23.26
CA ILE A 119 26.96 -4.70 24.62
C ILE A 119 26.65 -5.83 25.61
N GLN A 120 25.42 -6.39 25.57
CA GLN A 120 25.00 -7.46 26.47
C GLN A 120 25.84 -8.74 26.26
N ALA A 121 26.20 -9.07 25.02
CA ALA A 121 27.04 -10.22 24.71
C ALA A 121 28.46 -10.12 25.33
N LEU A 122 29.05 -8.93 25.32
CA LEU A 122 30.37 -8.70 25.96
C LEU A 122 30.26 -8.56 27.49
N LYS A 123 29.18 -7.95 27.98
CA LYS A 123 28.86 -7.92 29.42
C LYS A 123 28.75 -9.32 30.01
N ALA A 124 28.07 -10.24 29.32
CA ALA A 124 27.98 -11.66 29.74
C ALA A 124 29.33 -12.39 29.78
N LYS A 125 30.31 -11.91 29.00
CA LYS A 125 31.71 -12.40 29.03
C LYS A 125 32.58 -11.75 30.11
N GLY A 126 32.02 -10.88 30.95
CA GLY A 126 32.69 -10.21 32.03
C GLY A 126 33.48 -8.95 31.67
N TYR A 127 33.28 -8.38 30.48
CA TYR A 127 33.92 -7.13 30.07
C TYR A 127 33.36 -5.93 30.85
N SER A 128 34.22 -5.00 31.22
CA SER A 128 33.78 -3.73 31.82
C SER A 128 33.19 -2.78 30.78
N GLN A 129 32.39 -1.78 31.21
CA GLN A 129 31.86 -0.75 30.32
C GLN A 129 32.95 -0.04 29.49
N SER A 130 34.12 0.20 30.11
CA SER A 130 35.25 0.86 29.46
C SER A 130 35.90 -0.03 28.40
N ASP A 131 35.98 -1.34 28.64
CA ASP A 131 36.51 -2.29 27.67
C ASP A 131 35.56 -2.48 26.50
N ILE A 132 34.25 -2.55 26.77
CA ILE A 132 33.20 -2.63 25.73
C ILE A 132 33.18 -1.37 24.84
N ALA A 133 33.32 -0.20 25.46
CA ALA A 133 33.39 1.06 24.70
C ALA A 133 34.59 1.06 23.73
N ARG A 134 35.73 0.55 24.18
CA ARG A 134 36.94 0.45 23.37
C ARG A 134 36.82 -0.62 22.29
N GLU A 135 36.33 -1.80 22.66
CA GLU A 135 36.19 -2.96 21.74
C GLU A 135 35.22 -2.70 20.58
N LEU A 136 34.05 -2.11 20.90
CA LEU A 136 33.01 -1.84 19.92
C LEU A 136 33.12 -0.44 19.25
N GLY A 137 34.09 0.39 19.70
CA GLY A 137 34.22 1.76 19.18
C GLY A 137 33.04 2.67 19.53
N TYR A 138 32.27 2.37 20.58
CA TYR A 138 31.12 3.18 20.98
C TYR A 138 31.51 4.23 22.00
N ALA A 139 30.80 5.38 21.93
CA ALA A 139 30.95 6.41 22.97
C ALA A 139 30.57 5.85 24.37
N LYS A 140 31.32 6.21 25.41
CA LYS A 140 31.05 5.76 26.79
C LYS A 140 29.62 6.00 27.25
N GLY A 141 29.02 7.15 26.88
CA GLY A 141 27.61 7.46 27.15
C GLY A 141 26.61 6.51 26.48
N THR A 142 26.94 6.00 25.28
CA THR A 142 26.12 5.01 24.59
C THR A 142 26.16 3.67 25.33
N VAL A 143 27.36 3.21 25.75
CA VAL A 143 27.51 1.97 26.49
C VAL A 143 26.83 2.09 27.86
N TRP A 144 27.00 3.20 28.58
CA TRP A 144 26.36 3.44 29.87
C TRP A 144 24.82 3.39 29.77
N ARG A 145 24.22 4.04 28.77
CA ARG A 145 22.78 4.05 28.55
C ARG A 145 22.23 2.67 28.23
N LEU A 146 22.93 1.89 27.40
CA LEU A 146 22.49 0.57 26.94
C LEU A 146 22.98 -0.59 27.85
N TRP A 147 23.62 -0.26 28.97
CA TRP A 147 24.13 -1.26 29.90
C TRP A 147 23.05 -1.97 30.72
N ASN A 148 22.04 -1.23 31.15
CA ASN A 148 20.96 -1.74 31.99
C ASN A 148 19.61 -1.77 31.26
N ASP A 149 19.38 -0.85 30.33
CA ASP A 149 18.09 -0.66 29.69
C ASP A 149 18.10 -1.21 28.27
N GLU A 150 17.13 -2.07 27.96
CA GLU A 150 16.81 -2.42 26.59
C GLU A 150 16.27 -1.19 25.88
N PRO A 151 16.72 -0.87 24.64
CA PRO A 151 16.13 0.24 23.90
C PRO A 151 14.64 -0.05 23.71
N GLY A 152 13.81 0.84 24.25
CA GLY A 152 12.35 0.74 24.21
C GLY A 152 11.81 0.61 22.78
N GLU A 153 10.64 0.02 22.69
CA GLU A 153 9.82 -0.05 21.49
C GLU A 153 9.52 1.33 20.89
#